data_ca939695276b4e05e5520900c9dd311d
#
_entry.id   ca939695276b4e05e5520900c9dd311d
#
_cell.length_a   1.000
_cell.length_b   1.000
_cell.length_c   1.000
_cell.angle_alpha   90.00
_cell.angle_beta   90.00
_cell.angle_gamma   90.00
#
_symmetry.space_group_name_H-M   'P 1'
#
loop_
_entity.id
_entity.type
_entity.pdbx_description
1 polymer ?
#
loop_
_entity_poly.entity_id
_entity_poly.type
_entity_poly.pdbx_seq_one_letter_code
_entity_poly.pdbx_strand_id
1 'polypeptide(L)'
;MSVPPVAAATRRHDLDWIRVGAFLLLILYHVGMFYVPWDWHVNSPRPVDWLEPVMQLTNPWRLTLLFLVSGAATRFLFERFETQGKGGARRFAGSRTVRLLPPLLFAMFVIVPPQSYYEVVEAARGLGMADPAHSPWLADFWLKYAAGTGGWCDAEGCLTTPTWNHMWFVAYLLVYSLLLAILLPVLRRFLPAVQAGVERGLKGWGLLLWPVVWLLLIRWTLAPAFPITHDLTGDWYNHALSFSAFLFGFVSGRSEVLKAGYERLRRPALILALLAWAGWAAYAWAYRADDVAPPEALRAGMRLVYALDQWAFIVAILGYGARYLNRSGPVLRYLTVGVFPFYIVHQTIIVVAGHNLAAWNLPQPLEAGLVIAATFAGCFAAYELARRAGWLGLLLGVKPTPRRSAGKRRLEEARPESLGCAEP
;
A
#
# COMPACT_ATOMS: atom_id res chain seq x y z
N MET A 1 23.98 -39.85 7.65
CA MET A 1 24.23 -38.62 6.90
C MET A 1 23.40 -37.52 7.57
N SER A 2 24.05 -36.68 8.36
CA SER A 2 23.40 -35.54 8.99
C SER A 2 23.08 -34.47 7.92
N VAL A 3 21.81 -34.15 7.76
CA VAL A 3 21.36 -33.03 6.91
C VAL A 3 21.97 -31.75 7.49
N PRO A 4 22.73 -30.96 6.72
CA PRO A 4 23.27 -29.71 7.22
C PRO A 4 22.12 -28.78 7.67
N PRO A 5 22.27 -28.00 8.74
CA PRO A 5 21.25 -27.08 9.21
C PRO A 5 20.95 -26.09 8.09
N VAL A 6 19.68 -26.00 7.70
CA VAL A 6 19.20 -24.99 6.75
C VAL A 6 19.62 -23.63 7.30
N ALA A 7 20.56 -22.97 6.62
CA ALA A 7 21.03 -21.65 6.99
C ALA A 7 19.81 -20.73 7.21
N ALA A 8 19.73 -20.12 8.39
CA ALA A 8 18.67 -19.20 8.72
C ALA A 8 18.59 -18.12 7.63
N ALA A 9 17.49 -18.13 6.86
CA ALA A 9 17.37 -17.27 5.71
C ALA A 9 17.50 -15.80 6.14
N THR A 10 18.50 -15.14 5.63
CA THR A 10 18.79 -13.73 5.94
C THR A 10 17.60 -12.86 5.61
N ARG A 11 17.19 -12.03 6.56
CA ARG A 11 16.06 -11.11 6.40
C ARG A 11 16.35 -10.12 5.27
N ARG A 12 15.41 -9.93 4.36
CA ARG A 12 15.46 -9.00 3.24
C ARG A 12 15.09 -7.58 3.72
N HIS A 13 16.06 -6.87 4.27
CA HIS A 13 15.87 -5.50 4.77
C HIS A 13 15.57 -4.49 3.64
N ASP A 14 16.05 -4.77 2.44
CA ASP A 14 15.74 -4.00 1.24
C ASP A 14 14.23 -3.94 0.95
N LEU A 15 13.51 -5.07 1.04
CA LEU A 15 12.07 -5.12 0.87
C LEU A 15 11.32 -4.37 2.00
N ASP A 16 11.85 -4.42 3.22
CA ASP A 16 11.30 -3.64 4.34
C ASP A 16 11.43 -2.13 4.09
N TRP A 17 12.59 -1.64 3.61
CA TRP A 17 12.80 -0.24 3.24
C TRP A 17 11.92 0.20 2.07
N ILE A 18 11.83 -0.63 1.03
CA ILE A 18 10.98 -0.33 -0.14
C ILE A 18 9.52 -0.23 0.31
N ARG A 19 9.03 -1.12 1.16
CA ARG A 19 7.68 -1.05 1.69
C ARG A 19 7.44 0.22 2.48
N VAL A 20 8.36 0.59 3.37
CA VAL A 20 8.28 1.84 4.15
C VAL A 20 8.24 3.05 3.21
N GLY A 21 9.18 3.13 2.27
CA GLY A 21 9.25 4.23 1.30
C GLY A 21 7.99 4.34 0.44
N ALA A 22 7.47 3.20 -0.04
CA ALA A 22 6.25 3.17 -0.86
C ALA A 22 5.01 3.66 -0.08
N PHE A 23 4.87 3.31 1.21
CA PHE A 23 3.78 3.83 2.03
C PHE A 23 3.94 5.33 2.36
N LEU A 24 5.15 5.80 2.66
CA LEU A 24 5.38 7.23 2.87
C LEU A 24 5.10 8.03 1.61
N LEU A 25 5.49 7.51 0.45
CA LEU A 25 5.17 8.08 -0.85
C LEU A 25 3.65 8.08 -1.13
N LEU A 26 2.95 7.01 -0.74
CA LEU A 26 1.49 6.93 -0.85
C LEU A 26 0.80 8.03 -0.03
N ILE A 27 1.28 8.31 1.17
CA ILE A 27 0.76 9.40 2.02
C ILE A 27 0.95 10.75 1.31
N LEU A 28 2.15 11.04 0.81
CA LEU A 28 2.43 12.27 0.07
C LEU A 28 1.59 12.36 -1.22
N TYR A 29 1.39 11.23 -1.89
CA TYR A 29 0.52 11.18 -3.07
C TYR A 29 -0.93 11.56 -2.72
N HIS A 30 -1.49 11.09 -1.61
CA HIS A 30 -2.83 11.46 -1.19
C HIS A 30 -2.93 12.95 -0.78
N VAL A 31 -1.85 13.54 -0.24
CA VAL A 31 -1.81 15.01 -0.10
C VAL A 31 -1.87 15.69 -1.48
N GLY A 32 -1.14 15.16 -2.48
CA GLY A 32 -1.21 15.66 -3.85
C GLY A 32 -2.62 15.52 -4.46
N MET A 33 -3.35 14.43 -4.15
CA MET A 33 -4.73 14.23 -4.61
C MET A 33 -5.68 15.34 -4.16
N PHE A 34 -5.47 15.91 -2.99
CA PHE A 34 -6.24 17.06 -2.53
C PHE A 34 -6.03 18.30 -3.40
N TYR A 35 -4.85 18.47 -4.03
CA TYR A 35 -4.48 19.66 -4.78
C TYR A 35 -4.59 19.55 -6.30
N VAL A 36 -4.63 18.32 -6.88
CA VAL A 36 -4.84 18.15 -8.34
C VAL A 36 -6.31 18.26 -8.69
N PRO A 37 -6.66 18.64 -9.95
CA PRO A 37 -8.06 18.74 -10.40
C PRO A 37 -8.75 17.38 -10.64
N TRP A 38 -8.10 16.27 -10.26
CA TRP A 38 -8.69 14.94 -10.40
C TRP A 38 -9.77 14.72 -9.34
N ASP A 39 -10.80 13.95 -9.71
CA ASP A 39 -11.84 13.57 -8.76
C ASP A 39 -11.28 12.83 -7.55
N TRP A 40 -11.63 13.34 -6.36
CA TRP A 40 -11.27 12.77 -5.08
C TRP A 40 -12.28 13.19 -4.01
N HIS A 41 -12.29 12.53 -2.86
CA HIS A 41 -13.25 12.75 -1.76
C HIS A 41 -13.48 14.22 -1.37
N VAL A 42 -12.41 15.01 -1.34
CA VAL A 42 -12.43 16.46 -1.08
C VAL A 42 -11.27 17.08 -1.82
N ASN A 43 -11.53 18.07 -2.64
CA ASN A 43 -10.51 18.77 -3.41
C ASN A 43 -10.29 20.19 -2.88
N SER A 44 -9.07 20.69 -3.08
CA SER A 44 -8.77 22.10 -2.82
C SER A 44 -9.62 23.01 -3.73
N PRO A 45 -10.21 24.09 -3.21
CA PRO A 45 -10.89 25.07 -4.06
C PRO A 45 -9.93 25.80 -5.02
N ARG A 46 -8.64 25.58 -4.88
CA ARG A 46 -7.56 26.15 -5.71
C ARG A 46 -6.68 25.02 -6.26
N PRO A 47 -7.15 24.28 -7.30
CA PRO A 47 -6.39 23.16 -7.86
C PRO A 47 -5.06 23.62 -8.50
N VAL A 48 -4.11 22.69 -8.61
CA VAL A 48 -2.73 22.94 -9.09
C VAL A 48 -2.44 22.02 -10.27
N ASP A 49 -2.71 22.50 -11.48
CA ASP A 49 -2.58 21.72 -12.70
C ASP A 49 -1.15 21.20 -12.94
N TRP A 50 -0.13 22.04 -12.71
CA TRP A 50 1.27 21.63 -12.93
C TRP A 50 1.71 20.46 -12.04
N LEU A 51 0.96 20.12 -10.99
CA LEU A 51 1.27 18.99 -10.12
C LEU A 51 0.88 17.64 -10.76
N GLU A 52 -0.04 17.61 -11.73
CA GLU A 52 -0.50 16.39 -12.39
C GLU A 52 0.66 15.55 -12.99
N PRO A 53 1.60 16.11 -13.79
CA PRO A 53 2.74 15.35 -14.29
C PRO A 53 3.60 14.74 -13.18
N VAL A 54 3.74 15.43 -12.04
CA VAL A 54 4.46 14.92 -10.86
C VAL A 54 3.71 13.76 -10.22
N MET A 55 2.39 13.85 -10.12
CA MET A 55 1.54 12.76 -9.62
C MET A 55 1.64 11.52 -10.52
N GLN A 56 1.71 11.72 -11.84
CA GLN A 56 1.90 10.63 -12.81
C GLN A 56 3.23 9.88 -12.65
N LEU A 57 4.27 10.49 -12.05
CA LEU A 57 5.54 9.82 -11.78
C LEU A 57 5.37 8.55 -10.92
N THR A 58 4.40 8.55 -10.03
CA THR A 58 4.23 7.45 -9.07
C THR A 58 2.92 6.68 -9.24
N ASN A 59 1.96 7.26 -9.96
CA ASN A 59 0.63 6.67 -10.13
C ASN A 59 0.67 5.26 -10.73
N PRO A 60 1.41 4.96 -11.81
CA PRO A 60 1.34 3.67 -12.47
C PRO A 60 1.84 2.50 -11.62
N TRP A 61 2.87 2.67 -10.81
CA TRP A 61 3.62 1.56 -10.23
C TRP A 61 3.47 1.39 -8.71
N ARG A 62 3.10 2.43 -7.94
CA ARG A 62 3.20 2.37 -6.47
C ARG A 62 2.34 1.29 -5.83
N LEU A 63 1.08 1.10 -6.29
CA LEU A 63 0.18 0.07 -5.75
C LEU A 63 0.60 -1.33 -6.18
N THR A 64 1.01 -1.49 -7.44
CA THR A 64 1.56 -2.75 -7.95
C THR A 64 2.80 -3.17 -7.17
N LEU A 65 3.71 -2.22 -6.87
CA LEU A 65 4.87 -2.46 -6.02
C LEU A 65 4.47 -2.88 -4.60
N LEU A 66 3.46 -2.23 -4.00
CA LEU A 66 2.97 -2.59 -2.67
C LEU A 66 2.39 -4.00 -2.62
N PHE A 67 1.61 -4.43 -3.62
CA PHE A 67 1.12 -5.80 -3.71
C PHE A 67 2.26 -6.80 -3.92
N LEU A 68 3.24 -6.49 -4.77
CA LEU A 68 4.42 -7.32 -5.00
C LEU A 68 5.22 -7.54 -3.71
N VAL A 69 5.56 -6.47 -2.99
CA VAL A 69 6.30 -6.55 -1.72
C VAL A 69 5.47 -7.26 -0.64
N SER A 70 4.15 -7.08 -0.65
CA SER A 70 3.24 -7.80 0.26
C SER A 70 3.20 -9.30 -0.04
N GLY A 71 3.25 -9.68 -1.31
CA GLY A 71 3.40 -11.08 -1.73
C GLY A 71 4.71 -11.69 -1.26
N ALA A 72 5.83 -10.97 -1.45
CA ALA A 72 7.13 -11.41 -0.95
C ALA A 72 7.15 -11.57 0.59
N ALA A 73 6.60 -10.62 1.33
CA ALA A 73 6.46 -10.72 2.79
C ALA A 73 5.57 -11.90 3.21
N THR A 74 4.54 -12.20 2.41
CA THR A 74 3.64 -13.33 2.61
C THR A 74 4.37 -14.66 2.44
N ARG A 75 5.31 -14.78 1.49
CA ARG A 75 6.15 -15.97 1.32
C ARG A 75 6.98 -16.26 2.58
N PHE A 76 7.67 -15.25 3.12
CA PHE A 76 8.45 -15.42 4.35
C PHE A 76 7.59 -15.81 5.55
N LEU A 77 6.40 -15.22 5.65
CA LEU A 77 5.46 -15.54 6.72
C LEU A 77 4.93 -16.97 6.61
N PHE A 78 4.56 -17.39 5.39
CA PHE A 78 4.04 -18.74 5.13
C PHE A 78 5.08 -19.80 5.48
N GLU A 79 6.33 -19.68 5.02
CA GLU A 79 7.42 -20.62 5.32
C GLU A 79 7.66 -20.74 6.84
N ARG A 80 7.58 -19.64 7.57
CA ARG A 80 7.68 -19.66 9.03
C ARG A 80 6.61 -20.55 9.69
N PHE A 81 5.37 -20.54 9.16
CA PHE A 81 4.31 -21.40 9.68
C PHE A 81 4.46 -22.87 9.24
N GLU A 82 4.95 -23.11 8.03
CA GLU A 82 5.22 -24.47 7.53
C GLU A 82 6.30 -25.16 8.38
N THR A 83 7.38 -24.48 8.73
CA THR A 83 8.45 -25.03 9.57
C THR A 83 8.01 -25.36 11.00
N GLN A 84 6.88 -24.81 11.47
CA GLN A 84 6.32 -25.06 12.79
C GLN A 84 5.43 -26.34 12.86
N GLY A 85 5.34 -27.15 11.79
CA GLY A 85 4.63 -28.43 11.74
C GLY A 85 3.23 -28.38 11.14
N LYS A 86 2.43 -29.43 11.36
CA LYS A 86 1.11 -29.64 10.72
C LYS A 86 0.16 -28.43 10.91
N GLY A 87 -0.64 -28.11 9.87
CA GLY A 87 -1.63 -27.03 9.90
C GLY A 87 -1.05 -25.63 9.57
N GLY A 88 0.12 -25.54 8.91
CA GLY A 88 0.77 -24.28 8.54
C GLY A 88 -0.17 -23.32 7.78
N ALA A 89 -0.90 -23.81 6.78
CA ALA A 89 -1.84 -22.98 6.01
C ALA A 89 -2.98 -22.41 6.86
N ARG A 90 -3.57 -23.20 7.79
CA ARG A 90 -4.61 -22.72 8.71
C ARG A 90 -4.08 -21.66 9.68
N ARG A 91 -2.88 -21.88 10.24
CA ARG A 91 -2.23 -20.90 11.13
C ARG A 91 -1.85 -19.62 10.38
N PHE A 92 -1.39 -19.76 9.14
CA PHE A 92 -1.14 -18.63 8.26
C PHE A 92 -2.45 -17.83 8.02
N ALA A 93 -3.55 -18.49 7.60
CA ALA A 93 -4.85 -17.85 7.39
C ALA A 93 -5.32 -17.10 8.64
N GLY A 94 -5.34 -17.77 9.81
CA GLY A 94 -5.71 -17.15 11.09
C GLY A 94 -4.83 -15.93 11.44
N SER A 95 -3.52 -16.03 11.24
CA SER A 95 -2.60 -14.92 11.48
C SER A 95 -2.86 -13.72 10.55
N ARG A 96 -3.24 -13.97 9.28
CA ARG A 96 -3.59 -12.91 8.33
C ARG A 96 -4.93 -12.28 8.69
N THR A 97 -5.94 -13.09 9.03
CA THR A 97 -7.26 -12.58 9.44
C THR A 97 -7.15 -11.68 10.66
N VAL A 98 -6.48 -12.15 11.73
CA VAL A 98 -6.30 -11.34 12.96
C VAL A 98 -5.51 -10.06 12.71
N ARG A 99 -4.61 -10.06 11.73
CA ARG A 99 -3.81 -8.87 11.42
C ARG A 99 -4.51 -7.84 10.54
N LEU A 100 -5.42 -8.28 9.65
CA LEU A 100 -5.97 -7.41 8.62
C LEU A 100 -7.45 -7.09 8.85
N LEU A 101 -8.26 -8.05 9.33
CA LEU A 101 -9.70 -7.86 9.48
C LEU A 101 -10.07 -6.87 10.59
N PRO A 102 -9.56 -6.96 11.84
CA PRO A 102 -9.90 -5.98 12.86
C PRO A 102 -9.52 -4.53 12.50
N PRO A 103 -8.30 -4.26 11.96
CA PRO A 103 -7.98 -2.93 11.46
C PRO A 103 -8.87 -2.45 10.31
N LEU A 104 -9.26 -3.33 9.39
CA LEU A 104 -10.16 -3.00 8.30
C LEU A 104 -11.53 -2.56 8.83
N LEU A 105 -12.14 -3.37 9.70
CA LEU A 105 -13.44 -3.04 10.30
C LEU A 105 -13.38 -1.77 11.15
N PHE A 106 -12.33 -1.63 11.96
CA PHE A 106 -12.13 -0.41 12.74
C PHE A 106 -12.00 0.83 11.84
N ALA A 107 -11.24 0.72 10.76
CA ALA A 107 -11.12 1.82 9.81
C ALA A 107 -12.46 2.16 9.15
N MET A 108 -13.21 1.16 8.66
CA MET A 108 -14.50 1.38 8.02
C MET A 108 -15.52 2.11 8.93
N PHE A 109 -15.55 1.77 10.22
CA PHE A 109 -16.57 2.31 11.13
C PHE A 109 -16.10 3.50 11.99
N VAL A 110 -14.79 3.75 12.08
CA VAL A 110 -14.25 4.78 12.98
C VAL A 110 -13.35 5.78 12.27
N ILE A 111 -12.49 5.33 11.35
CA ILE A 111 -11.49 6.21 10.70
C ILE A 111 -12.04 6.84 9.42
N VAL A 112 -12.78 6.08 8.61
CA VAL A 112 -13.31 6.53 7.31
C VAL A 112 -14.51 7.49 7.43
N PRO A 113 -15.45 7.39 8.40
CA PRO A 113 -16.63 8.25 8.44
C PRO A 113 -16.36 9.75 8.30
N PRO A 114 -15.30 10.35 8.88
CA PRO A 114 -15.00 11.75 8.62
C PRO A 114 -14.68 12.08 7.15
N GLN A 115 -14.10 11.14 6.39
CA GLN A 115 -13.83 11.33 4.96
C GLN A 115 -15.15 11.45 4.21
N SER A 116 -16.03 10.47 4.39
CA SER A 116 -17.37 10.45 3.78
C SER A 116 -18.24 11.63 4.23
N TYR A 117 -18.08 12.10 5.47
CA TYR A 117 -18.78 13.29 5.95
C TYR A 117 -18.40 14.54 5.13
N TYR A 118 -17.09 14.80 4.97
CA TYR A 118 -16.64 15.96 4.21
C TYR A 118 -16.93 15.82 2.71
N GLU A 119 -16.92 14.61 2.16
CA GLU A 119 -17.35 14.33 0.79
C GLU A 119 -18.82 14.73 0.58
N VAL A 120 -19.73 14.36 1.49
CA VAL A 120 -21.14 14.77 1.48
C VAL A 120 -21.28 16.30 1.65
N VAL A 121 -20.48 16.93 2.52
CA VAL A 121 -20.49 18.39 2.71
C VAL A 121 -20.09 19.11 1.42
N GLU A 122 -19.02 18.66 0.73
CA GLU A 122 -18.59 19.29 -0.52
C GLU A 122 -19.61 19.08 -1.65
N ALA A 123 -20.16 17.87 -1.77
CA ALA A 123 -21.21 17.59 -2.75
C ALA A 123 -22.45 18.48 -2.52
N ALA A 124 -22.90 18.63 -1.27
CA ALA A 124 -24.03 19.49 -0.92
C ALA A 124 -23.76 20.98 -1.24
N ARG A 125 -22.54 21.47 -0.98
CA ARG A 125 -22.13 22.84 -1.35
C ARG A 125 -22.14 23.04 -2.87
N GLY A 126 -21.65 22.08 -3.62
CA GLY A 126 -21.66 22.09 -5.09
C GLY A 126 -23.07 22.17 -5.67
N LEU A 127 -24.06 21.58 -4.99
CA LEU A 127 -25.48 21.64 -5.36
C LEU A 127 -26.20 22.89 -4.81
N GLY A 128 -25.52 23.79 -4.10
CA GLY A 128 -26.13 24.97 -3.48
C GLY A 128 -27.07 24.63 -2.33
N MET A 129 -26.98 23.46 -1.75
CA MET A 129 -27.79 23.02 -0.61
C MET A 129 -27.25 23.63 0.70
N ALA A 130 -28.16 23.80 1.70
CA ALA A 130 -27.76 24.22 3.04
C ALA A 130 -26.70 23.23 3.59
N ASP A 131 -25.63 23.81 4.16
CA ASP A 131 -24.50 23.04 4.72
C ASP A 131 -25.04 22.02 5.74
N PRO A 132 -24.88 20.69 5.49
CA PRO A 132 -25.27 19.65 6.42
C PRO A 132 -24.46 19.69 7.73
N ALA A 133 -23.44 20.56 7.83
CA ALA A 133 -22.62 20.76 9.02
C ALA A 133 -23.40 21.27 10.25
N HIS A 134 -24.64 21.70 10.08
CA HIS A 134 -25.52 22.07 11.21
C HIS A 134 -26.24 20.89 11.86
N SER A 135 -26.18 19.69 11.26
CA SER A 135 -26.62 18.48 11.94
C SER A 135 -25.46 17.97 12.85
N PRO A 136 -25.70 17.59 14.10
CA PRO A 136 -24.68 17.05 14.98
C PRO A 136 -24.14 15.76 14.32
N TRP A 137 -23.07 15.91 13.55
CA TRP A 137 -22.55 14.88 12.65
C TRP A 137 -22.27 13.54 13.35
N LEU A 138 -21.86 13.57 14.62
CA LEU A 138 -21.59 12.37 15.40
C LEU A 138 -22.87 11.54 15.69
N ALA A 139 -23.99 12.18 15.94
CA ALA A 139 -25.22 11.46 16.27
C ALA A 139 -26.02 11.07 15.01
N ASP A 140 -26.14 11.96 14.03
CA ASP A 140 -26.97 11.74 12.85
C ASP A 140 -26.19 11.10 11.69
N PHE A 141 -25.06 11.71 11.28
CA PHE A 141 -24.29 11.21 10.16
C PHE A 141 -23.71 9.82 10.42
N TRP A 142 -23.05 9.60 11.57
CA TRP A 142 -22.39 8.33 11.84
C TRP A 142 -23.36 7.16 11.93
N LEU A 143 -24.51 7.33 12.57
CA LEU A 143 -25.51 6.28 12.68
C LEU A 143 -26.06 5.92 11.29
N LYS A 144 -26.40 6.90 10.46
CA LYS A 144 -26.84 6.68 9.08
C LYS A 144 -25.76 6.03 8.22
N TYR A 145 -24.52 6.50 8.35
CA TYR A 145 -23.37 5.91 7.68
C TYR A 145 -23.19 4.44 8.06
N ALA A 146 -23.17 4.11 9.34
CA ALA A 146 -22.96 2.76 9.83
C ALA A 146 -24.12 1.82 9.45
N ALA A 147 -25.35 2.33 9.38
CA ALA A 147 -26.54 1.59 8.99
C ALA A 147 -26.72 1.48 7.46
N GLY A 148 -25.97 2.23 6.66
CA GLY A 148 -26.15 2.27 5.20
C GLY A 148 -27.46 2.96 4.77
N THR A 149 -27.98 3.87 5.59
CA THR A 149 -29.29 4.51 5.37
C THR A 149 -29.21 6.00 5.07
N GLY A 150 -28.00 6.52 4.77
CA GLY A 150 -27.76 7.94 4.56
C GLY A 150 -28.43 8.50 3.31
N GLY A 151 -28.48 7.73 2.21
CA GLY A 151 -29.12 8.15 0.97
C GLY A 151 -28.44 9.40 0.35
N TRP A 152 -27.13 9.57 0.54
CA TRP A 152 -26.35 10.67 -0.01
C TRP A 152 -26.06 10.41 -1.48
N CYS A 153 -26.76 11.14 -2.34
CA CYS A 153 -26.65 11.01 -3.79
C CYS A 153 -26.39 12.39 -4.43
N ASP A 154 -25.62 12.40 -5.50
CA ASP A 154 -25.37 13.53 -6.39
C ASP A 154 -25.63 13.16 -7.86
N ALA A 155 -25.14 13.96 -8.81
CA ALA A 155 -25.31 13.71 -10.22
C ALA A 155 -24.53 12.49 -10.71
N GLU A 156 -23.50 12.06 -10.00
CA GLU A 156 -22.60 10.94 -10.36
C GLU A 156 -23.05 9.62 -9.73
N GLY A 157 -23.92 9.67 -8.69
CA GLY A 157 -24.44 8.48 -8.04
C GLY A 157 -24.70 8.64 -6.56
N CYS A 158 -24.80 7.51 -5.84
CA CYS A 158 -25.04 7.49 -4.41
C CYS A 158 -23.84 6.92 -3.67
N LEU A 159 -23.42 7.59 -2.59
CA LEU A 159 -22.36 7.12 -1.72
C LEU A 159 -22.78 5.83 -1.01
N THR A 160 -22.10 4.73 -1.34
CA THR A 160 -22.32 3.43 -0.67
C THR A 160 -21.62 3.43 0.69
N THR A 161 -22.39 3.25 1.77
CA THR A 161 -21.87 3.20 3.14
C THR A 161 -22.35 1.96 3.89
N PRO A 162 -21.56 1.44 4.84
CA PRO A 162 -20.21 1.84 5.19
C PRO A 162 -19.19 1.47 4.10
N THR A 163 -18.24 2.37 3.82
CA THR A 163 -17.20 2.18 2.81
C THR A 163 -15.83 1.95 3.45
N TRP A 164 -14.91 1.38 2.71
CA TRP A 164 -13.52 1.22 3.12
C TRP A 164 -12.56 2.28 2.54
N ASN A 165 -13.00 3.11 1.60
CA ASN A 165 -12.17 4.14 0.95
C ASN A 165 -10.74 3.61 0.67
N HIS A 166 -9.70 4.33 1.09
CA HIS A 166 -8.30 3.91 0.90
C HIS A 166 -7.95 2.53 1.47
N MET A 167 -8.76 1.98 2.39
CA MET A 167 -8.50 0.66 2.98
C MET A 167 -8.78 -0.52 2.03
N TRP A 168 -9.25 -0.26 0.79
CA TRP A 168 -9.47 -1.30 -0.22
C TRP A 168 -8.25 -2.21 -0.44
N PHE A 169 -7.03 -1.66 -0.36
CA PHE A 169 -5.80 -2.43 -0.44
C PHE A 169 -5.71 -3.51 0.65
N VAL A 170 -6.15 -3.22 1.87
CA VAL A 170 -6.16 -4.18 2.99
C VAL A 170 -7.24 -5.24 2.78
N ALA A 171 -8.42 -4.85 2.28
CA ALA A 171 -9.50 -5.79 1.95
C ALA A 171 -9.03 -6.78 0.87
N TYR A 172 -8.42 -6.31 -0.21
CA TYR A 172 -7.87 -7.15 -1.28
C TYR A 172 -6.74 -8.05 -0.77
N LEU A 173 -5.81 -7.49 0.01
CA LEU A 173 -4.71 -8.24 0.59
C LEU A 173 -5.19 -9.36 1.53
N LEU A 174 -6.28 -9.14 2.27
CA LEU A 174 -6.92 -10.16 3.10
C LEU A 174 -7.47 -11.28 2.22
N VAL A 175 -8.28 -10.95 1.22
CA VAL A 175 -8.85 -11.94 0.28
C VAL A 175 -7.76 -12.72 -0.43
N TYR A 176 -6.74 -12.06 -1.00
CA TYR A 176 -5.64 -12.73 -1.67
C TYR A 176 -4.83 -13.65 -0.74
N SER A 177 -4.64 -13.24 0.51
CA SER A 177 -3.97 -14.08 1.50
C SER A 177 -4.78 -15.32 1.87
N LEU A 178 -6.11 -15.20 1.97
CA LEU A 178 -7.01 -16.33 2.27
C LEU A 178 -7.12 -17.28 1.08
N LEU A 179 -7.27 -16.76 -0.14
CA LEU A 179 -7.24 -17.57 -1.37
C LEU A 179 -5.92 -18.35 -1.47
N LEU A 180 -4.80 -17.67 -1.23
CA LEU A 180 -3.50 -18.34 -1.21
C LEU A 180 -3.44 -19.44 -0.14
N ALA A 181 -3.96 -19.20 1.06
CA ALA A 181 -3.99 -20.21 2.13
C ALA A 181 -4.80 -21.47 1.74
N ILE A 182 -5.90 -21.29 0.99
CA ILE A 182 -6.71 -22.38 0.46
C ILE A 182 -5.96 -23.17 -0.63
N LEU A 183 -5.27 -22.47 -1.51
CA LEU A 183 -4.59 -23.06 -2.68
C LEU A 183 -3.23 -23.71 -2.31
N LEU A 184 -2.52 -23.17 -1.32
CA LEU A 184 -1.17 -23.62 -0.97
C LEU A 184 -1.01 -25.10 -0.64
N PRO A 185 -1.94 -25.77 0.08
CA PRO A 185 -1.81 -27.22 0.33
C PRO A 185 -1.63 -28.05 -0.94
N VAL A 186 -2.24 -27.59 -2.04
CA VAL A 186 -2.13 -28.24 -3.37
C VAL A 186 -0.92 -27.68 -4.15
N LEU A 187 -0.76 -26.36 -4.17
CA LEU A 187 0.24 -25.68 -5.02
C LEU A 187 1.67 -25.79 -4.49
N ARG A 188 1.88 -25.99 -3.20
CA ARG A 188 3.23 -25.99 -2.58
C ARG A 188 4.19 -26.98 -3.22
N ARG A 189 3.70 -28.14 -3.70
CA ARG A 189 4.50 -29.16 -4.38
C ARG A 189 5.07 -28.68 -5.71
N PHE A 190 4.38 -27.77 -6.38
CA PHE A 190 4.76 -27.20 -7.67
C PHE A 190 5.58 -25.91 -7.51
N LEU A 191 5.60 -25.31 -6.32
CA LEU A 191 6.22 -24.03 -6.09
C LEU A 191 7.70 -23.95 -6.48
N PRO A 192 8.56 -24.99 -6.21
CA PRO A 192 9.94 -24.97 -6.69
C PRO A 192 10.03 -24.99 -8.23
N ALA A 193 9.18 -25.77 -8.90
CA ALA A 193 9.16 -25.83 -10.36
C ALA A 193 8.67 -24.52 -10.99
N VAL A 194 7.61 -23.92 -10.41
CA VAL A 194 7.10 -22.60 -10.82
C VAL A 194 8.17 -21.53 -10.64
N GLN A 195 8.83 -21.48 -9.48
CA GLN A 195 9.91 -20.54 -9.23
C GLN A 195 11.04 -20.71 -10.23
N ALA A 196 11.51 -21.93 -10.48
CA ALA A 196 12.55 -22.22 -11.47
C ALA A 196 12.12 -21.85 -12.90
N GLY A 197 10.84 -22.02 -13.24
CA GLY A 197 10.26 -21.58 -14.51
C GLY A 197 10.31 -20.05 -14.66
N VAL A 198 9.88 -19.34 -13.63
CA VAL A 198 9.92 -17.87 -13.55
C VAL A 198 11.36 -17.36 -13.65
N GLU A 199 12.31 -17.95 -12.92
CA GLU A 199 13.73 -17.58 -12.96
C GLU A 199 14.34 -17.77 -14.35
N ARG A 200 13.98 -18.86 -15.06
CA ARG A 200 14.44 -19.11 -16.44
C ARG A 200 13.83 -18.12 -17.44
N GLY A 201 12.52 -17.90 -17.38
CA GLY A 201 11.81 -17.00 -18.29
C GLY A 201 12.20 -15.53 -18.10
N LEU A 202 12.50 -15.13 -16.87
CA LEU A 202 12.87 -13.75 -16.54
C LEU A 202 14.38 -13.50 -16.50
N LYS A 203 15.19 -14.41 -17.04
CA LYS A 203 16.63 -14.21 -17.13
C LYS A 203 16.97 -13.09 -18.13
N GLY A 204 17.91 -12.23 -17.76
CA GLY A 204 18.37 -11.15 -18.63
C GLY A 204 17.29 -10.10 -18.89
N TRP A 205 17.14 -9.70 -20.13
CA TRP A 205 16.13 -8.73 -20.58
C TRP A 205 14.69 -9.26 -20.47
N GLY A 206 14.50 -10.58 -20.34
CA GLY A 206 13.19 -11.19 -20.06
C GLY A 206 12.56 -10.64 -18.79
N LEU A 207 13.37 -10.17 -17.82
CA LEU A 207 12.89 -9.53 -16.58
C LEU A 207 12.14 -8.19 -16.86
N LEU A 208 12.48 -7.48 -17.90
CA LEU A 208 11.76 -6.30 -18.34
C LEU A 208 10.63 -6.66 -19.33
N LEU A 209 10.90 -7.55 -20.27
CA LEU A 209 9.98 -7.82 -21.38
C LEU A 209 8.69 -8.53 -20.91
N TRP A 210 8.81 -9.70 -20.29
CA TRP A 210 7.64 -10.55 -20.04
C TRP A 210 6.61 -9.96 -19.08
N PRO A 211 6.99 -9.29 -17.98
CA PRO A 211 6.00 -8.64 -17.14
C PRO A 211 5.32 -7.45 -17.82
N VAL A 212 6.03 -6.71 -18.69
CA VAL A 212 5.40 -5.64 -19.50
C VAL A 212 4.37 -6.22 -20.46
N VAL A 213 4.69 -7.33 -21.14
CA VAL A 213 3.73 -8.03 -22.02
C VAL A 213 2.50 -8.48 -21.21
N TRP A 214 2.70 -9.02 -20.01
CA TRP A 214 1.61 -9.44 -19.13
C TRP A 214 0.72 -8.26 -18.70
N LEU A 215 1.32 -7.16 -18.26
CA LEU A 215 0.60 -5.94 -17.86
C LEU A 215 -0.15 -5.33 -19.05
N LEU A 216 0.45 -5.33 -20.22
CA LEU A 216 -0.18 -4.85 -21.46
C LEU A 216 -1.37 -5.72 -21.85
N LEU A 217 -1.24 -7.04 -21.75
CA LEU A 217 -2.33 -7.98 -22.01
C LEU A 217 -3.52 -7.72 -21.09
N ILE A 218 -3.30 -7.63 -19.78
CA ILE A 218 -4.34 -7.29 -18.80
C ILE A 218 -5.00 -5.96 -19.16
N ARG A 219 -4.21 -4.94 -19.49
CA ARG A 219 -4.71 -3.61 -19.81
C ARG A 219 -5.52 -3.58 -21.10
N TRP A 220 -5.13 -4.35 -22.10
CA TRP A 220 -5.89 -4.41 -23.37
C TRP A 220 -7.18 -5.19 -23.25
N THR A 221 -7.17 -6.28 -22.47
CA THR A 221 -8.34 -7.18 -22.40
C THR A 221 -9.35 -6.75 -21.34
N LEU A 222 -8.91 -6.25 -20.18
CA LEU A 222 -9.81 -6.00 -19.05
C LEU A 222 -10.12 -4.52 -18.82
N ALA A 223 -9.17 -3.59 -19.04
CA ALA A 223 -9.42 -2.19 -18.73
C ALA A 223 -10.59 -1.54 -19.49
N PRO A 224 -10.89 -1.91 -20.75
CA PRO A 224 -12.04 -1.34 -21.47
C PRO A 224 -13.40 -1.79 -20.90
N ALA A 225 -13.46 -2.98 -20.29
CA ALA A 225 -14.71 -3.58 -19.79
C ALA A 225 -14.91 -3.39 -18.27
N PHE A 226 -13.83 -3.17 -17.53
CA PHE A 226 -13.84 -3.13 -16.06
C PHE A 226 -13.05 -1.91 -15.58
N PRO A 227 -13.70 -0.77 -15.33
CA PRO A 227 -13.06 0.39 -14.70
C PRO A 227 -12.59 0.02 -13.29
N ILE A 228 -11.59 0.75 -12.78
CA ILE A 228 -11.12 0.58 -11.40
C ILE A 228 -12.17 1.21 -10.47
N THR A 229 -12.83 0.38 -9.67
CA THR A 229 -13.88 0.79 -8.74
C THR A 229 -13.48 0.61 -7.27
N HIS A 230 -12.41 -0.16 -7.00
CA HIS A 230 -12.02 -0.61 -5.67
C HIS A 230 -13.11 -1.43 -4.94
N ASP A 231 -14.05 -1.99 -5.68
CA ASP A 231 -15.07 -2.91 -5.20
C ASP A 231 -14.62 -4.38 -5.35
N LEU A 232 -14.85 -5.20 -4.32
CA LEU A 232 -14.39 -6.59 -4.32
C LEU A 232 -15.02 -7.47 -5.40
N THR A 233 -16.17 -7.11 -5.92
CA THR A 233 -16.95 -7.99 -6.79
C THR A 233 -16.91 -7.61 -8.27
N GLY A 234 -16.60 -6.35 -8.60
CA GLY A 234 -16.64 -5.83 -9.96
C GLY A 234 -15.28 -5.41 -10.54
N ASP A 235 -14.26 -5.26 -9.73
CA ASP A 235 -12.98 -4.63 -10.06
C ASP A 235 -11.96 -5.59 -10.72
N TRP A 236 -12.42 -6.33 -11.75
CA TRP A 236 -11.64 -7.42 -12.35
C TRP A 236 -10.31 -6.98 -12.95
N TYR A 237 -10.25 -5.79 -13.54
CA TYR A 237 -9.00 -5.24 -14.06
C TYR A 237 -7.98 -5.01 -12.94
N ASN A 238 -8.37 -4.36 -11.86
CA ASN A 238 -7.50 -4.12 -10.72
C ASN A 238 -7.14 -5.43 -9.99
N HIS A 239 -8.09 -6.38 -9.89
CA HIS A 239 -7.78 -7.71 -9.36
C HIS A 239 -6.72 -8.43 -10.20
N ALA A 240 -6.80 -8.39 -11.52
CA ALA A 240 -5.80 -9.02 -12.38
C ALA A 240 -4.40 -8.41 -12.18
N LEU A 241 -4.30 -7.07 -12.09
CA LEU A 241 -3.04 -6.38 -11.81
C LEU A 241 -2.51 -6.69 -10.40
N SER A 242 -3.34 -6.48 -9.39
CA SER A 242 -2.95 -6.55 -7.99
C SER A 242 -2.67 -7.98 -7.53
N PHE A 243 -3.50 -8.95 -7.92
CA PHE A 243 -3.30 -10.34 -7.57
C PHE A 243 -2.11 -10.96 -8.29
N SER A 244 -1.91 -10.64 -9.59
CA SER A 244 -0.72 -11.12 -10.30
C SER A 244 0.57 -10.55 -9.71
N ALA A 245 0.60 -9.27 -9.32
CA ALA A 245 1.73 -8.67 -8.62
C ALA A 245 1.98 -9.34 -7.24
N PHE A 246 0.93 -9.61 -6.49
CA PHE A 246 1.01 -10.31 -5.21
C PHE A 246 1.54 -11.75 -5.38
N LEU A 247 1.01 -12.51 -6.34
CA LEU A 247 1.49 -13.87 -6.63
C LEU A 247 2.92 -13.87 -7.13
N PHE A 248 3.26 -12.93 -8.02
CA PHE A 248 4.64 -12.78 -8.49
C PHE A 248 5.60 -12.50 -7.34
N GLY A 249 5.25 -11.58 -6.44
CA GLY A 249 6.01 -11.31 -5.22
C GLY A 249 6.14 -12.54 -4.32
N PHE A 250 5.08 -13.34 -4.17
CA PHE A 250 5.10 -14.58 -3.39
C PHE A 250 6.06 -15.62 -4.01
N VAL A 251 6.03 -15.82 -5.32
CA VAL A 251 6.90 -16.77 -6.01
C VAL A 251 8.35 -16.31 -6.03
N SER A 252 8.59 -15.02 -6.32
CA SER A 252 9.92 -14.44 -6.55
C SER A 252 10.65 -13.98 -5.28
N GLY A 253 9.95 -13.82 -4.16
CA GLY A 253 10.49 -13.20 -2.94
C GLY A 253 11.74 -13.86 -2.35
N ARG A 254 11.99 -15.14 -2.70
CA ARG A 254 13.18 -15.90 -2.29
C ARG A 254 14.23 -16.06 -3.37
N SER A 255 13.96 -15.58 -4.59
CA SER A 255 14.86 -15.78 -5.72
C SER A 255 16.07 -14.84 -5.67
N GLU A 256 17.24 -15.37 -5.37
CA GLU A 256 18.49 -14.61 -5.48
C GLU A 256 18.86 -14.36 -6.96
N VAL A 257 18.40 -15.21 -7.89
CA VAL A 257 18.57 -15.02 -9.34
C VAL A 257 17.85 -13.75 -9.81
N LEU A 258 16.58 -13.59 -9.42
CA LEU A 258 15.80 -12.39 -9.77
C LEU A 258 16.33 -11.15 -9.05
N LYS A 259 16.74 -11.27 -7.79
CA LYS A 259 17.37 -10.17 -7.05
C LYS A 259 18.62 -9.66 -7.77
N ALA A 260 19.52 -10.55 -8.18
CA ALA A 260 20.69 -10.19 -8.98
C ALA A 260 20.30 -9.60 -10.35
N GLY A 261 19.21 -10.09 -10.95
CA GLY A 261 18.63 -9.57 -12.18
C GLY A 261 18.17 -8.11 -12.02
N TYR A 262 17.40 -7.80 -10.97
CA TYR A 262 16.98 -6.43 -10.64
C TYR A 262 18.19 -5.52 -10.42
N GLU A 263 19.16 -5.98 -9.65
CA GLU A 263 20.37 -5.19 -9.38
C GLU A 263 21.15 -4.85 -10.66
N ARG A 264 21.30 -5.83 -11.57
CA ARG A 264 21.96 -5.63 -12.86
C ARG A 264 21.22 -4.66 -13.76
N LEU A 265 19.89 -4.77 -13.85
CA LEU A 265 19.07 -3.96 -14.76
C LEU A 265 18.62 -2.62 -14.16
N ARG A 266 18.99 -2.28 -12.92
CA ARG A 266 18.49 -1.07 -12.23
C ARG A 266 18.68 0.24 -13.00
N ARG A 267 19.85 0.39 -13.68
CA ARG A 267 20.16 1.62 -14.45
C ARG A 267 19.37 1.71 -15.75
N PRO A 268 19.42 0.71 -16.67
CA PRO A 268 18.60 0.76 -17.88
C PRO A 268 17.11 0.79 -17.57
N ALA A 269 16.64 0.11 -16.52
CA ALA A 269 15.24 0.17 -16.08
C ALA A 269 14.86 1.57 -15.63
N LEU A 270 15.70 2.28 -14.87
CA LEU A 270 15.42 3.66 -14.46
C LEU A 270 15.34 4.61 -15.66
N ILE A 271 16.26 4.49 -16.61
CA ILE A 271 16.24 5.32 -17.82
C ILE A 271 14.95 5.06 -18.60
N LEU A 272 14.60 3.79 -18.82
CA LEU A 272 13.37 3.41 -19.52
C LEU A 272 12.12 3.93 -18.79
N ALA A 273 12.09 3.82 -17.46
CA ALA A 273 11.00 4.29 -16.62
C ALA A 273 10.81 5.82 -16.75
N LEU A 274 11.89 6.59 -16.67
CA LEU A 274 11.82 8.05 -16.79
C LEU A 274 11.39 8.49 -18.19
N LEU A 275 11.84 7.81 -19.24
CA LEU A 275 11.39 8.08 -20.62
C LEU A 275 9.92 7.72 -20.80
N ALA A 276 9.48 6.58 -20.26
CA ALA A 276 8.09 6.17 -20.31
C ALA A 276 7.19 7.11 -19.51
N TRP A 277 7.61 7.52 -18.31
CA TRP A 277 6.91 8.54 -17.53
C TRP A 277 6.79 9.87 -18.28
N ALA A 278 7.88 10.37 -18.86
CA ALA A 278 7.85 11.63 -19.61
C ALA A 278 6.88 11.55 -20.80
N GLY A 279 6.89 10.44 -21.54
CA GLY A 279 5.94 10.21 -22.64
C GLY A 279 4.48 10.09 -22.14
N TRP A 280 4.26 9.37 -21.04
CA TRP A 280 2.93 9.23 -20.44
C TRP A 280 2.42 10.56 -19.88
N ALA A 281 3.24 11.29 -19.14
CA ALA A 281 2.87 12.59 -18.56
C ALA A 281 2.57 13.63 -19.65
N ALA A 282 3.38 13.68 -20.73
CA ALA A 282 3.12 14.54 -21.86
C ALA A 282 1.79 14.19 -22.57
N TYR A 283 1.51 12.89 -22.74
CA TYR A 283 0.23 12.44 -23.28
C TYR A 283 -0.93 12.82 -22.37
N ALA A 284 -0.86 12.51 -21.08
CA ALA A 284 -1.91 12.84 -20.12
C ALA A 284 -2.16 14.35 -20.05
N TRP A 285 -1.10 15.15 -20.12
CA TRP A 285 -1.21 16.61 -20.15
C TRP A 285 -1.85 17.14 -21.42
N ALA A 286 -1.48 16.59 -22.59
CA ALA A 286 -2.03 17.02 -23.88
C ALA A 286 -3.53 16.71 -24.02
N TYR A 287 -4.02 15.64 -23.38
CA TYR A 287 -5.40 15.17 -23.44
C TYR A 287 -6.11 15.25 -22.07
N ARG A 288 -5.77 16.26 -21.26
CA ARG A 288 -6.37 16.42 -19.93
C ARG A 288 -7.78 17.03 -19.96
N ALA A 289 -8.12 17.73 -21.06
CA ALA A 289 -9.44 18.31 -21.22
C ALA A 289 -10.43 17.27 -21.76
N ASP A 290 -11.62 17.22 -21.20
CA ASP A 290 -12.63 16.19 -21.51
C ASP A 290 -13.17 16.26 -22.94
N ASP A 291 -13.06 17.43 -23.59
CA ASP A 291 -13.51 17.68 -24.96
C ASP A 291 -12.52 17.18 -26.03
N VAL A 292 -11.31 16.77 -25.66
CA VAL A 292 -10.24 16.35 -26.58
C VAL A 292 -9.94 14.86 -26.43
N ALA A 293 -10.63 14.02 -27.21
CA ALA A 293 -10.35 12.59 -27.23
C ALA A 293 -9.09 12.26 -28.03
N PRO A 294 -8.13 11.49 -27.47
CA PRO A 294 -6.95 11.06 -28.22
C PRO A 294 -7.32 10.07 -29.36
N PRO A 295 -6.59 10.12 -30.50
CA PRO A 295 -6.74 9.10 -31.55
C PRO A 295 -6.57 7.68 -31.00
N GLU A 296 -7.38 6.72 -31.50
CA GLU A 296 -7.38 5.34 -30.98
C GLU A 296 -6.01 4.66 -31.10
N ALA A 297 -5.29 4.87 -32.20
CA ALA A 297 -3.94 4.33 -32.38
C ALA A 297 -2.95 4.87 -31.32
N LEU A 298 -3.06 6.17 -30.99
CA LEU A 298 -2.24 6.78 -29.92
C LEU A 298 -2.62 6.20 -28.56
N ARG A 299 -3.91 6.10 -28.25
CA ARG A 299 -4.41 5.49 -27.01
C ARG A 299 -3.90 4.07 -26.84
N ALA A 300 -3.96 3.26 -27.91
CA ALA A 300 -3.44 1.89 -27.92
C ALA A 300 -1.93 1.84 -27.67
N GLY A 301 -1.14 2.73 -28.31
CA GLY A 301 0.30 2.85 -28.09
C GLY A 301 0.65 3.28 -26.65
N MET A 302 -0.12 4.21 -26.10
CA MET A 302 0.11 4.71 -24.74
C MET A 302 -0.20 3.67 -23.65
N ARG A 303 -1.02 2.66 -23.92
CA ARG A 303 -1.16 1.49 -23.02
C ARG A 303 0.16 0.73 -22.84
N LEU A 304 0.97 0.63 -23.89
CA LEU A 304 2.31 0.04 -23.79
C LEU A 304 3.26 0.93 -22.99
N VAL A 305 3.26 2.25 -23.26
CA VAL A 305 4.08 3.21 -22.52
C VAL A 305 3.77 3.16 -21.03
N TYR A 306 2.50 3.10 -20.67
CA TYR A 306 2.09 2.95 -19.25
C TYR A 306 2.56 1.64 -18.62
N ALA A 307 2.47 0.52 -19.35
CA ALA A 307 2.94 -0.78 -18.84
C ALA A 307 4.48 -0.80 -18.69
N LEU A 308 5.20 -0.13 -19.59
CA LEU A 308 6.66 0.08 -19.49
C LEU A 308 7.01 0.92 -18.27
N ASP A 309 6.35 2.06 -18.09
CA ASP A 309 6.49 2.92 -16.91
C ASP A 309 6.30 2.11 -15.63
N GLN A 310 5.14 1.46 -15.51
CA GLN A 310 4.74 0.67 -14.36
C GLN A 310 5.79 -0.36 -13.96
N TRP A 311 6.27 -1.17 -14.90
CA TRP A 311 7.20 -2.25 -14.57
C TRP A 311 8.65 -1.81 -14.49
N ALA A 312 9.09 -0.90 -15.34
CA ALA A 312 10.47 -0.42 -15.33
C ALA A 312 10.82 0.31 -14.01
N PHE A 313 9.91 1.12 -13.46
CA PHE A 313 10.10 1.69 -12.12
C PHE A 313 10.20 0.60 -11.05
N ILE A 314 9.35 -0.43 -11.09
CA ILE A 314 9.41 -1.55 -10.13
C ILE A 314 10.77 -2.23 -10.19
N VAL A 315 11.28 -2.55 -11.38
CA VAL A 315 12.61 -3.17 -11.57
C VAL A 315 13.73 -2.26 -11.05
N ALA A 316 13.66 -0.97 -11.35
CA ALA A 316 14.63 0.02 -10.87
C ALA A 316 14.62 0.09 -9.32
N ILE A 317 13.45 0.27 -8.71
CA ILE A 317 13.29 0.38 -7.26
C ILE A 317 13.79 -0.88 -6.54
N LEU A 318 13.38 -2.07 -7.01
CA LEU A 318 13.85 -3.34 -6.45
C LEU A 318 15.38 -3.50 -6.61
N GLY A 319 15.93 -3.08 -7.75
CA GLY A 319 17.36 -3.18 -8.02
C GLY A 319 18.21 -2.20 -7.21
N TYR A 320 17.80 -0.95 -7.09
CA TYR A 320 18.46 0.01 -6.22
C TYR A 320 18.29 -0.36 -4.74
N GLY A 321 17.12 -0.83 -4.34
CA GLY A 321 16.86 -1.35 -3.00
C GLY A 321 17.78 -2.51 -2.64
N ALA A 322 17.89 -3.52 -3.51
CA ALA A 322 18.78 -4.66 -3.31
C ALA A 322 20.25 -4.24 -3.13
N ARG A 323 20.69 -3.23 -3.90
CA ARG A 323 22.08 -2.76 -3.86
C ARG A 323 22.41 -1.91 -2.64
N TYR A 324 21.48 -1.02 -2.22
CA TYR A 324 21.82 0.05 -1.28
C TYR A 324 21.06 -0.01 0.04
N LEU A 325 19.90 -0.68 0.10
CA LEU A 325 18.98 -0.62 1.24
C LEU A 325 18.98 -1.90 2.10
N ASN A 326 19.85 -2.89 1.83
CA ASN A 326 19.87 -4.13 2.62
C ASN A 326 20.58 -3.96 3.97
N ARG A 327 20.15 -2.96 4.75
CA ARG A 327 20.72 -2.61 6.06
C ARG A 327 19.63 -2.57 7.12
N SER A 328 19.88 -3.20 8.27
CA SER A 328 19.00 -3.06 9.43
C SER A 328 19.35 -1.79 10.20
N GLY A 329 18.36 -1.27 10.97
CA GLY A 329 18.58 -0.11 11.83
C GLY A 329 17.38 0.14 12.75
N PRO A 330 17.52 0.98 13.77
CA PRO A 330 16.42 1.31 14.68
C PRO A 330 15.27 2.01 13.95
N VAL A 331 15.57 2.90 13.02
CA VAL A 331 14.59 3.61 12.20
C VAL A 331 13.77 2.63 11.36
N LEU A 332 14.42 1.68 10.65
CA LEU A 332 13.71 0.67 9.87
C LEU A 332 12.82 -0.19 10.76
N ARG A 333 13.30 -0.62 11.92
CA ARG A 333 12.51 -1.42 12.88
C ARG A 333 11.29 -0.67 13.37
N TYR A 334 11.42 0.61 13.67
CA TYR A 334 10.32 1.48 14.09
C TYR A 334 9.30 1.66 12.95
N LEU A 335 9.74 2.12 11.79
CA LEU A 335 8.87 2.40 10.65
C LEU A 335 8.22 1.15 10.06
N THR A 336 8.90 0.01 10.04
CA THR A 336 8.32 -1.26 9.53
C THR A 336 7.06 -1.68 10.29
N VAL A 337 6.95 -1.32 11.58
CA VAL A 337 5.73 -1.53 12.36
C VAL A 337 4.76 -0.36 12.21
N GLY A 338 5.28 0.87 12.20
CA GLY A 338 4.50 2.10 12.18
C GLY A 338 3.79 2.40 10.86
N VAL A 339 4.32 1.94 9.72
CA VAL A 339 3.71 2.26 8.41
C VAL A 339 2.29 1.75 8.24
N PHE A 340 1.89 0.70 8.93
CA PHE A 340 0.52 0.18 8.84
C PHE A 340 -0.49 1.07 9.60
N PRO A 341 -0.27 1.47 10.87
CA PRO A 341 -1.05 2.55 11.50
C PRO A 341 -1.08 3.84 10.69
N PHE A 342 0.08 4.27 10.13
CA PHE A 342 0.14 5.46 9.28
C PHE A 342 -0.82 5.35 8.09
N TYR A 343 -0.78 4.20 7.41
CA TYR A 343 -1.68 3.92 6.30
C TYR A 343 -3.17 3.97 6.71
N ILE A 344 -3.52 3.50 7.91
CA ILE A 344 -4.92 3.49 8.36
C ILE A 344 -5.45 4.93 8.56
N VAL A 345 -4.66 5.83 9.14
CA VAL A 345 -5.17 7.14 9.59
C VAL A 345 -4.90 8.31 8.63
N HIS A 346 -3.91 8.19 7.73
CA HIS A 346 -3.40 9.33 6.96
C HIS A 346 -4.45 10.04 6.13
N GLN A 347 -5.29 9.30 5.39
CA GLN A 347 -6.23 9.91 4.46
C GLN A 347 -7.31 10.71 5.19
N THR A 348 -7.80 10.21 6.32
CA THR A 348 -8.72 10.96 7.18
C THR A 348 -8.08 12.26 7.67
N ILE A 349 -6.81 12.22 8.09
CA ILE A 349 -6.11 13.43 8.53
C ILE A 349 -5.95 14.41 7.38
N ILE A 350 -5.60 13.94 6.18
CA ILE A 350 -5.46 14.78 4.98
C ILE A 350 -6.80 15.46 4.65
N VAL A 351 -7.89 14.70 4.58
CA VAL A 351 -9.22 15.25 4.26
C VAL A 351 -9.65 16.28 5.29
N VAL A 352 -9.57 15.94 6.58
CA VAL A 352 -9.96 16.86 7.67
C VAL A 352 -9.08 18.11 7.68
N ALA A 353 -7.76 17.95 7.60
CA ALA A 353 -6.83 19.08 7.62
C ALA A 353 -6.97 19.93 6.36
N GLY A 354 -7.02 19.31 5.18
CA GLY A 354 -7.16 20.01 3.90
C GLY A 354 -8.43 20.85 3.84
N HIS A 355 -9.58 20.23 4.12
CA HIS A 355 -10.87 20.95 4.14
C HIS A 355 -10.85 22.16 5.08
N ASN A 356 -10.40 21.97 6.33
CA ASN A 356 -10.43 23.05 7.32
C ASN A 356 -9.38 24.15 7.06
N LEU A 357 -8.17 23.78 6.59
CA LEU A 357 -7.13 24.78 6.28
C LEU A 357 -7.43 25.56 5.01
N ALA A 358 -8.12 24.99 4.02
CA ALA A 358 -8.54 25.69 2.82
C ALA A 358 -9.43 26.92 3.14
N ALA A 359 -10.23 26.86 4.20
CA ALA A 359 -11.04 27.98 4.65
C ALA A 359 -10.22 29.19 5.17
N TRP A 360 -8.95 28.98 5.54
CA TRP A 360 -8.09 30.05 6.07
C TRP A 360 -7.43 30.89 4.96
N ASN A 361 -7.60 30.52 3.68
CA ASN A 361 -7.03 31.22 2.52
C ASN A 361 -5.53 31.50 2.64
N LEU A 362 -4.78 30.57 3.21
CA LEU A 362 -3.32 30.65 3.34
C LEU A 362 -2.63 30.64 1.96
N PRO A 363 -1.38 31.16 1.85
CA PRO A 363 -0.55 30.87 0.70
C PRO A 363 -0.44 29.35 0.48
N GLN A 364 -0.70 28.88 -0.74
CA GLN A 364 -0.85 27.46 -1.04
C GLN A 364 0.34 26.58 -0.62
N PRO A 365 1.62 27.01 -0.77
CA PRO A 365 2.75 26.23 -0.27
C PRO A 365 2.77 26.07 1.26
N LEU A 366 2.29 27.10 1.99
CA LEU A 366 2.17 27.06 3.45
C LEU A 366 1.03 26.10 3.86
N GLU A 367 -0.13 26.20 3.21
CA GLU A 367 -1.25 25.32 3.43
C GLU A 367 -0.85 23.86 3.20
N ALA A 368 -0.22 23.53 2.05
CA ALA A 368 0.25 22.19 1.74
C ALA A 368 1.29 21.69 2.77
N GLY A 369 2.22 22.58 3.19
CA GLY A 369 3.18 22.27 4.24
C GLY A 369 2.52 21.94 5.58
N LEU A 370 1.48 22.66 5.95
CA LEU A 370 0.70 22.40 7.18
C LEU A 370 -0.11 21.09 7.08
N VAL A 371 -0.73 20.80 5.94
CA VAL A 371 -1.42 19.51 5.71
C VAL A 371 -0.42 18.35 5.83
N ILE A 372 0.75 18.43 5.21
CA ILE A 372 1.79 17.42 5.33
C ILE A 372 2.23 17.26 6.80
N ALA A 373 2.53 18.36 7.47
CA ALA A 373 2.97 18.33 8.87
C ALA A 373 1.91 17.73 9.80
N ALA A 374 0.64 18.14 9.66
CA ALA A 374 -0.49 17.59 10.42
C ALA A 374 -0.67 16.10 10.16
N THR A 375 -0.55 15.67 8.90
CA THR A 375 -0.68 14.26 8.51
C THR A 375 0.39 13.41 9.16
N PHE A 376 1.66 13.78 9.04
CA PHE A 376 2.74 13.00 9.66
C PHE A 376 2.69 13.06 11.19
N ALA A 377 2.42 14.23 11.78
CA ALA A 377 2.25 14.34 13.24
C ALA A 377 1.13 13.43 13.75
N GLY A 378 -0.03 13.43 13.09
CA GLY A 378 -1.16 12.56 13.42
C GLY A 378 -0.84 11.07 13.21
N CYS A 379 -0.13 10.70 12.15
CA CYS A 379 0.34 9.34 11.90
C CYS A 379 1.27 8.85 13.01
N PHE A 380 2.25 9.66 13.40
CA PHE A 380 3.15 9.32 14.50
C PHE A 380 2.42 9.23 15.85
N ALA A 381 1.51 10.18 16.14
CA ALA A 381 0.69 10.17 17.35
C ALA A 381 -0.18 8.91 17.44
N ALA A 382 -0.86 8.53 16.34
CA ALA A 382 -1.68 7.32 16.27
C ALA A 382 -0.85 6.05 16.52
N TYR A 383 0.35 5.97 15.95
CA TYR A 383 1.25 4.83 16.16
C TYR A 383 1.76 4.76 17.61
N GLU A 384 2.20 5.90 18.18
CA GLU A 384 2.67 5.92 19.57
C GLU A 384 1.56 5.59 20.57
N LEU A 385 0.33 6.04 20.29
CA LEU A 385 -0.84 5.68 21.09
C LEU A 385 -1.15 4.19 20.97
N ALA A 386 -1.15 3.63 19.74
CA ALA A 386 -1.37 2.21 19.49
C ALA A 386 -0.33 1.31 20.20
N ARG A 387 0.92 1.75 20.27
CA ARG A 387 1.99 1.02 21.00
C ARG A 387 1.77 0.96 22.49
N ARG A 388 1.21 2.02 23.06
CA ARG A 388 1.03 2.17 24.52
C ARG A 388 -0.28 1.57 25.00
N ALA A 389 -1.35 1.74 24.22
CA ALA A 389 -2.68 1.20 24.50
C ALA A 389 -2.85 -0.16 23.81
N GLY A 390 -2.66 -1.26 24.53
CA GLY A 390 -2.57 -2.61 23.95
C GLY A 390 -3.78 -3.05 23.14
N TRP A 391 -5.00 -2.65 23.53
CA TRP A 391 -6.24 -2.95 22.78
C TRP A 391 -6.30 -2.15 21.44
N LEU A 392 -5.87 -0.88 21.46
CA LEU A 392 -5.81 -0.05 20.25
C LEU A 392 -4.76 -0.58 19.27
N GLY A 393 -3.70 -1.22 19.78
CA GLY A 393 -2.72 -1.91 18.97
C GLY A 393 -3.35 -2.96 18.05
N LEU A 394 -4.31 -3.75 18.55
CA LEU A 394 -5.03 -4.73 17.73
C LEU A 394 -5.80 -4.05 16.60
N LEU A 395 -6.49 -2.94 16.90
CA LEU A 395 -7.32 -2.19 15.96
C LEU A 395 -6.50 -1.42 14.91
N LEU A 396 -5.26 -1.03 15.25
CA LEU A 396 -4.32 -0.40 14.32
C LEU A 396 -3.24 -1.35 13.80
N GLY A 397 -3.41 -2.68 14.00
CA GLY A 397 -2.51 -3.71 13.51
C GLY A 397 -1.10 -3.67 14.11
N VAL A 398 -0.93 -3.10 15.30
CA VAL A 398 0.32 -3.12 16.07
C VAL A 398 0.28 -4.26 17.07
N LYS A 399 1.29 -5.11 17.07
CA LYS A 399 1.39 -6.14 18.13
C LYS A 399 1.73 -5.47 19.45
N PRO A 400 1.02 -5.80 20.55
CA PRO A 400 1.38 -5.30 21.87
C PRO A 400 2.84 -5.62 22.18
N THR A 401 3.61 -4.62 22.60
CA THR A 401 4.95 -4.87 23.13
C THR A 401 4.77 -5.63 24.44
N PRO A 402 5.38 -6.83 24.63
CA PRO A 402 5.31 -7.50 25.92
C PRO A 402 5.80 -6.52 26.98
N ARG A 403 4.95 -6.20 27.97
CA ARG A 403 5.41 -5.47 29.15
C ARG A 403 6.55 -6.32 29.74
N ARG A 404 7.78 -5.83 29.66
CA ARG A 404 8.88 -6.40 30.45
C ARG A 404 8.42 -6.38 31.90
N SER A 405 8.13 -7.55 32.45
CA SER A 405 7.75 -7.65 33.85
C SER A 405 8.91 -7.04 34.65
N ALA A 406 8.60 -6.09 35.52
CA ALA A 406 9.60 -5.42 36.39
C ALA A 406 10.45 -6.41 37.19
N GLY A 407 9.98 -7.65 37.36
CA GLY A 407 10.71 -8.74 37.98
C GLY A 407 11.97 -9.23 37.25
N LYS A 408 12.01 -9.17 35.90
CA LYS A 408 13.23 -9.58 35.16
C LYS A 408 14.36 -8.56 35.26
N ARG A 409 14.05 -7.28 35.41
CA ARG A 409 15.07 -6.23 35.61
C ARG A 409 15.78 -6.38 36.97
N ARG A 410 15.02 -6.73 38.05
CA ARG A 410 15.58 -6.95 39.37
C ARG A 410 16.45 -8.22 39.45
N LEU A 411 16.18 -9.24 38.63
CA LEU A 411 16.98 -10.48 38.61
C LEU A 411 18.27 -10.33 37.77
N GLU A 412 18.30 -9.44 36.76
CA GLU A 412 19.54 -9.12 36.03
C GLU A 412 20.45 -8.16 36.83
N GLU A 413 19.88 -7.22 37.57
CA GLU A 413 20.62 -6.30 38.46
C GLU A 413 21.10 -6.98 39.76
N ALA A 414 20.51 -8.10 40.15
CA ALA A 414 20.86 -8.86 41.37
C ALA A 414 21.84 -10.03 41.11
N ARG A 415 22.39 -10.16 39.89
CA ARG A 415 23.42 -11.16 39.64
C ARG A 415 24.75 -10.67 40.16
N PRO A 416 25.32 -11.24 41.25
CA PRO A 416 26.63 -10.84 41.70
C PRO A 416 27.67 -11.13 40.63
N GLU A 417 28.54 -10.16 40.35
CA GLU A 417 29.76 -10.39 39.60
C GLU A 417 30.51 -11.56 40.25
N SER A 418 30.63 -12.66 39.54
CA SER A 418 31.42 -13.79 39.96
C SER A 418 32.86 -13.33 40.12
N LEU A 419 33.31 -13.23 41.36
CA LEU A 419 34.68 -13.05 41.76
C LEU A 419 35.55 -14.08 41.00
N GLY A 420 36.49 -13.58 40.23
CA GLY A 420 37.51 -14.38 39.56
C GLY A 420 38.32 -15.10 40.62
N CYS A 421 38.24 -16.44 40.60
CA CYS A 421 39.23 -17.26 41.28
C CYS A 421 40.56 -17.17 40.51
N ALA A 422 41.53 -16.51 41.12
CA ALA A 422 42.93 -16.70 40.74
C ALA A 422 43.35 -18.10 41.24
N GLU A 423 43.81 -18.93 40.35
CA GLU A 423 44.53 -20.14 40.70
C GLU A 423 46.06 -19.86 40.77
N PRO A 424 46.76 -20.59 41.67
CA PRO A 424 48.17 -20.35 41.95
C PRO A 424 49.13 -20.83 40.85
#